data_7ab62b3fef007c7bcef8b6b12277171c
#
_entry.id   7ab62b3fef007c7bcef8b6b12277171c
#
_cell.length_a   1.000
_cell.length_b   1.000
_cell.length_c   1.000
_cell.angle_alpha   90.00
_cell.angle_beta   90.00
_cell.angle_gamma   90.00
#
_symmetry.space_group_name_H-M   'P 1'
#
loop_
_entity.id
_entity.type
_entity.pdbx_description
1 polymer ?
#
loop_
_entity_poly.entity_id
_entity_poly.type
_entity_poly.pdbx_seq_one_letter_code
_entity_poly.pdbx_strand_id
1 'polypeptide(L)'
;MTDFRFHQPGIVGTGRVAQALALALRPHAIAQPMLWGRSPEKAGNAASKVGAVAEPDLDRLIAECDVIAIAVADDALADVVSRIAAALPAGPPPFIFHVSGRSGAAALEPLGKAGAMTAAIHPAMTFTGNPESEVRRMAGARFAITAAPGDAIERARQIVASFGGVSVEIAEERRALYHAALCHASNHLVTLISGASRGLEDAGVDDPGALLAPLVRAALENSLAHGFAGLSGPLLRGDARTIGDHLAALAEHSPALLPAYRAMAHATLDELKRRETTPSDRLTALDSLLAVP
;
A
#
# COMPACT_ATOMS: atom_id res chain seq x y z
N MET A 1 15.39 -20.47 -17.10
CA MET A 1 15.31 -19.26 -16.27
C MET A 1 16.74 -18.84 -15.99
N THR A 2 17.22 -17.73 -16.55
CA THR A 2 18.54 -17.17 -16.23
C THR A 2 18.55 -16.84 -14.75
N ASP A 3 19.52 -17.38 -14.01
CA ASP A 3 19.74 -17.13 -12.57
C ASP A 3 20.21 -15.67 -12.42
N PHE A 4 19.24 -14.73 -12.42
CA PHE A 4 19.49 -13.32 -12.31
C PHE A 4 19.92 -13.00 -10.88
N ARG A 5 21.16 -12.53 -10.72
CA ARG A 5 21.73 -12.17 -9.41
C ARG A 5 22.25 -10.76 -9.41
N PHE A 6 21.98 -10.07 -8.31
CA PHE A 6 22.62 -8.81 -7.98
C PHE A 6 24.00 -9.07 -7.39
N HIS A 7 24.95 -8.18 -7.67
CA HIS A 7 26.26 -8.27 -7.03
C HIS A 7 26.16 -7.82 -5.57
N GLN A 8 25.72 -6.58 -5.34
CA GLN A 8 25.60 -5.95 -4.02
C GLN A 8 24.32 -5.10 -3.95
N PRO A 9 23.23 -5.59 -3.35
CA PRO A 9 22.05 -4.76 -3.14
C PRO A 9 22.25 -3.73 -2.03
N GLY A 10 21.74 -2.51 -2.25
CA GLY A 10 21.67 -1.44 -1.28
C GLY A 10 20.23 -1.08 -0.90
N ILE A 11 19.98 -0.84 0.38
CA ILE A 11 18.69 -0.41 0.90
C ILE A 11 18.88 0.91 1.63
N VAL A 12 18.19 1.94 1.18
CA VAL A 12 18.16 3.26 1.83
C VAL A 12 16.83 3.38 2.58
N GLY A 13 16.90 3.23 3.92
CA GLY A 13 15.76 3.20 4.83
C GLY A 13 15.88 2.09 5.86
N THR A 14 15.17 2.23 7.00
CA THR A 14 15.20 1.27 8.12
C THR A 14 13.81 0.78 8.51
N GLY A 15 12.78 1.23 7.77
CA GLY A 15 11.38 0.93 8.03
C GLY A 15 10.99 -0.52 7.70
N ARG A 16 9.70 -0.83 7.88
CA ARG A 16 9.17 -2.18 7.64
C ARG A 16 9.40 -2.66 6.21
N VAL A 17 9.16 -1.80 5.22
CA VAL A 17 9.38 -2.11 3.80
C VAL A 17 10.86 -2.32 3.51
N ALA A 18 11.75 -1.48 4.05
CA ALA A 18 13.20 -1.60 3.89
C ALA A 18 13.71 -2.97 4.38
N GLN A 19 13.27 -3.39 5.57
CA GLN A 19 13.63 -4.68 6.15
C GLN A 19 13.13 -5.86 5.29
N ALA A 20 11.88 -5.81 4.82
CA ALA A 20 11.32 -6.84 3.96
C ALA A 20 12.06 -6.94 2.60
N LEU A 21 12.41 -5.79 1.99
CA LEU A 21 13.16 -5.76 0.75
C LEU A 21 14.59 -6.29 0.91
N ALA A 22 15.28 -5.92 2.00
CA ALA A 22 16.62 -6.45 2.29
C ALA A 22 16.60 -7.97 2.40
N LEU A 23 15.60 -8.52 3.12
CA LEU A 23 15.43 -9.96 3.25
C LEU A 23 15.05 -10.63 1.92
N ALA A 24 14.18 -9.99 1.12
CA ALA A 24 13.74 -10.52 -0.18
C ALA A 24 14.85 -10.51 -1.23
N LEU A 25 15.74 -9.52 -1.23
CA LEU A 25 16.85 -9.44 -2.18
C LEU A 25 18.01 -10.40 -1.83
N ARG A 26 18.17 -10.74 -0.57
CA ARG A 26 19.30 -11.55 -0.08
C ARG A 26 19.50 -12.88 -0.82
N PRO A 27 18.48 -13.71 -1.13
CA PRO A 27 18.68 -14.96 -1.88
C PRO A 27 19.12 -14.75 -3.33
N HIS A 28 18.91 -13.54 -3.86
CA HIS A 28 19.23 -13.15 -5.24
C HIS A 28 20.51 -12.31 -5.34
N ALA A 29 21.30 -12.26 -4.27
CA ALA A 29 22.51 -11.45 -4.18
C ALA A 29 23.75 -12.33 -3.98
N ILE A 30 24.90 -11.87 -4.50
CA ILE A 30 26.22 -12.49 -4.26
C ILE A 30 26.71 -12.08 -2.87
N ALA A 31 26.64 -10.79 -2.55
CA ALA A 31 26.99 -10.26 -1.24
C ALA A 31 25.74 -9.92 -0.41
N GLN A 32 25.91 -9.85 0.92
CA GLN A 32 24.81 -9.47 1.82
C GLN A 32 24.34 -8.05 1.51
N PRO A 33 23.00 -7.78 1.50
CA PRO A 33 22.49 -6.44 1.27
C PRO A 33 23.07 -5.43 2.26
N MET A 34 23.47 -4.26 1.78
CA MET A 34 23.83 -3.11 2.62
C MET A 34 22.57 -2.33 2.99
N LEU A 35 22.50 -1.87 4.24
CA LEU A 35 21.36 -1.09 4.72
C LEU A 35 21.84 0.21 5.36
N TRP A 36 21.39 1.34 4.82
CA TRP A 36 21.66 2.65 5.34
C TRP A 36 20.42 3.33 5.92
N GLY A 37 20.61 4.12 6.97
CA GLY A 37 19.58 4.97 7.55
C GLY A 37 20.17 6.18 8.28
N ARG A 38 19.39 7.25 8.43
CA ARG A 38 19.80 8.49 9.14
C ARG A 38 20.26 8.27 10.59
N SER A 39 19.75 7.22 11.25
CA SER A 39 20.20 6.81 12.57
C SER A 39 21.01 5.53 12.45
N PRO A 40 22.32 5.54 12.76
CA PRO A 40 23.16 4.33 12.74
C PRO A 40 22.62 3.22 13.65
N GLU A 41 22.08 3.56 14.81
CA GLU A 41 21.46 2.61 15.73
C GLU A 41 20.28 1.89 15.09
N LYS A 42 19.34 2.64 14.47
CA LYS A 42 18.17 2.04 13.79
C LYS A 42 18.60 1.22 12.58
N ALA A 43 19.64 1.65 11.86
CA ALA A 43 20.20 0.91 10.73
C ALA A 43 20.83 -0.41 11.20
N GLY A 44 21.62 -0.40 12.28
CA GLY A 44 22.19 -1.60 12.89
C GLY A 44 21.13 -2.59 13.36
N ASN A 45 20.09 -2.11 14.04
CA ASN A 45 18.98 -2.96 14.50
C ASN A 45 18.19 -3.56 13.33
N ALA A 46 17.91 -2.77 12.30
CA ALA A 46 17.20 -3.25 11.11
C ALA A 46 18.04 -4.29 10.33
N ALA A 47 19.32 -4.00 10.10
CA ALA A 47 20.24 -4.89 9.40
C ALA A 47 20.40 -6.23 10.11
N SER A 48 20.64 -6.22 11.42
CA SER A 48 20.75 -7.42 12.25
C SER A 48 19.51 -8.32 12.15
N LYS A 49 18.32 -7.72 12.14
CA LYS A 49 17.05 -8.46 12.08
C LYS A 49 16.86 -9.24 10.77
N VAL A 50 17.43 -8.77 9.66
CA VAL A 50 17.23 -9.36 8.33
C VAL A 50 18.48 -9.98 7.72
N GLY A 51 19.59 -10.03 8.46
CA GLY A 51 20.86 -10.56 7.98
C GLY A 51 21.48 -9.71 6.86
N ALA A 52 21.37 -8.38 6.99
CA ALA A 52 22.01 -7.39 6.14
C ALA A 52 23.23 -6.77 6.88
N VAL A 53 24.03 -5.99 6.15
CA VAL A 53 25.15 -5.22 6.71
C VAL A 53 24.69 -3.78 6.91
N ALA A 54 24.82 -3.25 8.12
CA ALA A 54 24.59 -1.83 8.35
C ALA A 54 25.77 -1.02 7.79
N GLU A 55 25.48 -0.13 6.83
CA GLU A 55 26.48 0.75 6.25
C GLU A 55 26.22 2.19 6.72
N PRO A 56 27.11 2.78 7.54
CA PRO A 56 26.91 4.13 8.04
C PRO A 56 27.19 5.22 6.99
N ASP A 57 27.98 4.89 5.97
CA ASP A 57 28.33 5.82 4.89
C ASP A 57 27.47 5.59 3.65
N LEU A 58 26.59 6.58 3.34
CA LEU A 58 25.73 6.51 2.18
C LEU A 58 26.52 6.53 0.87
N ASP A 59 27.60 7.29 0.81
CA ASP A 59 28.39 7.45 -0.41
C ASP A 59 29.09 6.12 -0.76
N ARG A 60 29.54 5.39 0.27
CA ARG A 60 30.06 4.03 0.10
C ARG A 60 28.99 3.06 -0.38
N LEU A 61 27.78 3.08 0.20
CA LEU A 61 26.67 2.24 -0.28
C LEU A 61 26.38 2.51 -1.76
N ILE A 62 26.36 3.78 -2.17
CA ILE A 62 26.09 4.18 -3.56
C ILE A 62 27.21 3.67 -4.50
N ALA A 63 28.44 3.73 -4.08
CA ALA A 63 29.60 3.33 -4.88
C ALA A 63 29.72 1.80 -5.05
N GLU A 64 29.33 1.01 -4.05
CA GLU A 64 29.51 -0.43 -4.04
C GLU A 64 28.29 -1.21 -4.56
N CYS A 65 27.08 -0.63 -4.56
CA CYS A 65 25.85 -1.33 -4.92
C CYS A 65 25.54 -1.25 -6.42
N ASP A 66 25.06 -2.35 -7.00
CA ASP A 66 24.56 -2.41 -8.39
C ASP A 66 23.03 -2.20 -8.50
N VAL A 67 22.32 -2.35 -7.39
CA VAL A 67 20.90 -2.02 -7.24
C VAL A 67 20.64 -1.33 -5.91
N ILE A 68 19.87 -0.25 -5.91
CA ILE A 68 19.51 0.50 -4.69
C ILE A 68 17.99 0.67 -4.59
N ALA A 69 17.43 0.19 -3.49
CA ALA A 69 16.03 0.41 -3.13
C ALA A 69 15.92 1.58 -2.13
N ILE A 70 15.19 2.63 -2.48
CA ILE A 70 14.87 3.75 -1.60
C ILE A 70 13.52 3.47 -0.93
N ALA A 71 13.56 3.08 0.35
CA ALA A 71 12.40 2.70 1.16
C ALA A 71 12.29 3.62 2.39
N VAL A 72 12.17 4.91 2.15
CA VAL A 72 11.98 5.98 3.13
C VAL A 72 10.52 6.48 3.12
N ALA A 73 10.15 7.31 4.08
CA ALA A 73 8.86 8.01 4.05
C ALA A 73 8.78 8.97 2.86
N ASP A 74 7.58 9.18 2.33
CA ASP A 74 7.36 9.97 1.11
C ASP A 74 7.87 11.42 1.21
N ASP A 75 7.80 12.01 2.39
CA ASP A 75 8.29 13.36 2.68
C ASP A 75 9.84 13.47 2.66
N ALA A 76 10.53 12.35 2.90
CA ALA A 76 11.99 12.29 2.87
C ALA A 76 12.55 11.88 1.50
N LEU A 77 11.70 11.48 0.54
CA LEU A 77 12.15 10.93 -0.74
C LEU A 77 12.97 11.92 -1.54
N ALA A 78 12.51 13.18 -1.67
CA ALA A 78 13.17 14.20 -2.48
C ALA A 78 14.58 14.53 -1.96
N ASP A 79 14.75 14.66 -0.64
CA ASP A 79 16.04 14.95 -0.01
C ASP A 79 17.02 13.78 -0.21
N VAL A 80 16.55 12.55 -0.05
CA VAL A 80 17.37 11.35 -0.26
C VAL A 80 17.78 11.23 -1.73
N VAL A 81 16.87 11.45 -2.66
CA VAL A 81 17.16 11.43 -4.11
C VAL A 81 18.22 12.46 -4.47
N SER A 82 18.09 13.70 -3.98
CA SER A 82 19.07 14.77 -4.21
C SER A 82 20.46 14.41 -3.67
N ARG A 83 20.50 13.82 -2.49
CA ARG A 83 21.76 13.38 -1.87
C ARG A 83 22.42 12.24 -2.65
N ILE A 84 21.65 11.23 -3.08
CA ILE A 84 22.18 10.14 -3.89
C ILE A 84 22.66 10.67 -5.24
N ALA A 85 21.95 11.58 -5.89
CA ALA A 85 22.35 12.15 -7.17
C ALA A 85 23.69 12.90 -7.10
N ALA A 86 23.96 13.58 -5.99
CA ALA A 86 25.22 14.27 -5.76
C ALA A 86 26.42 13.33 -5.50
N ALA A 87 26.14 12.09 -5.09
CA ALA A 87 27.16 11.09 -4.71
C ALA A 87 27.31 9.97 -5.76
N LEU A 88 26.60 10.03 -6.91
CA LEU A 88 26.73 9.00 -7.94
C LEU A 88 28.16 8.93 -8.49
N PRO A 89 28.71 7.72 -8.68
CA PRO A 89 30.07 7.54 -9.18
C PRO A 89 30.19 7.95 -10.65
N ALA A 90 31.40 8.30 -11.07
CA ALA A 90 31.69 8.58 -12.48
C ALA A 90 31.61 7.35 -13.40
N GLY A 91 31.52 6.14 -12.84
CA GLY A 91 31.33 4.88 -13.54
C GLY A 91 29.86 4.57 -13.85
N PRO A 92 29.54 3.35 -14.29
CA PRO A 92 28.16 2.92 -14.50
C PRO A 92 27.35 3.05 -13.20
N PRO A 93 26.27 3.86 -13.17
CA PRO A 93 25.49 4.03 -11.96
C PRO A 93 24.64 2.77 -11.67
N PRO A 94 24.30 2.53 -10.38
CA PRO A 94 23.38 1.46 -10.01
C PRO A 94 21.99 1.65 -10.64
N PHE A 95 21.22 0.57 -10.73
CA PHE A 95 19.77 0.67 -10.92
C PHE A 95 19.13 1.13 -9.62
N ILE A 96 18.37 2.23 -9.66
CA ILE A 96 17.80 2.84 -8.45
C ILE A 96 16.29 2.86 -8.54
N PHE A 97 15.61 2.35 -7.52
CA PHE A 97 14.16 2.43 -7.44
C PHE A 97 13.66 2.88 -6.07
N HIS A 98 12.49 3.48 -6.04
CA HIS A 98 11.78 3.77 -4.80
C HIS A 98 10.50 2.95 -4.71
N VAL A 99 9.93 2.88 -3.48
CA VAL A 99 8.74 2.08 -3.18
C VAL A 99 7.51 2.91 -2.80
N SER A 100 7.51 4.22 -3.06
CA SER A 100 6.33 5.06 -2.85
C SER A 100 5.18 4.62 -3.75
N GLY A 101 3.98 4.50 -3.18
CA GLY A 101 2.77 4.16 -3.93
C GLY A 101 2.26 5.33 -4.77
N ARG A 102 2.35 6.55 -4.23
CA ARG A 102 1.80 7.77 -4.86
C ARG A 102 2.70 8.39 -5.91
N SER A 103 4.02 8.23 -5.77
CA SER A 103 5.03 8.81 -6.67
C SER A 103 5.40 7.82 -7.75
N GLY A 104 5.63 8.31 -8.96
CA GLY A 104 6.16 7.53 -10.08
C GLY A 104 7.66 7.73 -10.26
N ALA A 105 8.19 7.35 -11.44
CA ALA A 105 9.61 7.47 -11.76
C ALA A 105 10.09 8.93 -11.85
N ALA A 106 9.20 9.89 -12.10
CA ALA A 106 9.54 11.32 -12.11
C ALA A 106 10.14 11.82 -10.79
N ALA A 107 9.81 11.19 -9.65
CA ALA A 107 10.44 11.50 -8.37
C ALA A 107 11.95 11.22 -8.35
N LEU A 108 12.45 10.41 -9.27
CA LEU A 108 13.87 10.06 -9.42
C LEU A 108 14.55 10.80 -10.60
N GLU A 109 13.91 11.82 -11.16
CA GLU A 109 14.45 12.59 -12.30
C GLU A 109 15.90 13.08 -12.10
N PRO A 110 16.32 13.58 -10.90
CA PRO A 110 17.70 13.97 -10.67
C PRO A 110 18.72 12.84 -10.89
N LEU A 111 18.35 11.61 -10.51
CA LEU A 111 19.18 10.41 -10.72
C LEU A 111 19.24 10.03 -12.19
N GLY A 112 18.11 10.10 -12.89
CA GLY A 112 18.04 9.86 -14.33
C GLY A 112 18.89 10.87 -15.14
N LYS A 113 18.87 12.15 -14.75
CA LYS A 113 19.74 13.19 -15.34
C LYS A 113 21.23 12.92 -15.10
N ALA A 114 21.56 12.26 -14.00
CA ALA A 114 22.92 11.82 -13.70
C ALA A 114 23.29 10.46 -14.34
N GLY A 115 22.41 9.90 -15.20
CA GLY A 115 22.66 8.70 -16.00
C GLY A 115 22.18 7.38 -15.40
N ALA A 116 21.57 7.39 -14.22
CA ALA A 116 21.06 6.16 -13.62
C ALA A 116 19.75 5.69 -14.28
N MET A 117 19.60 4.39 -14.44
CA MET A 117 18.30 3.80 -14.74
C MET A 117 17.44 3.76 -13.47
N THR A 118 16.21 4.25 -13.56
CA THR A 118 15.34 4.42 -12.39
C THR A 118 13.94 3.88 -12.60
N ALA A 119 13.28 3.46 -11.50
CA ALA A 119 11.89 3.02 -11.50
C ALA A 119 11.19 3.34 -10.17
N ALA A 120 9.87 3.42 -10.19
CA ALA A 120 9.03 3.24 -9.02
C ALA A 120 8.52 1.80 -9.00
N ILE A 121 8.74 1.08 -7.91
CA ILE A 121 8.32 -0.33 -7.72
C ILE A 121 7.57 -0.43 -6.39
N HIS A 122 6.25 -0.28 -6.40
CA HIS A 122 5.43 -0.27 -5.19
C HIS A 122 4.76 -1.62 -4.95
N PRO A 123 5.06 -2.33 -3.86
CA PRO A 123 4.34 -3.53 -3.47
C PRO A 123 2.91 -3.17 -2.98
N ALA A 124 1.88 -3.65 -3.70
CA ALA A 124 0.49 -3.44 -3.31
C ALA A 124 0.08 -4.38 -2.18
N MET A 125 0.70 -4.20 -1.01
CA MET A 125 0.48 -5.03 0.18
C MET A 125 0.73 -4.23 1.47
N THR A 126 0.28 -4.78 2.60
CA THR A 126 0.51 -4.19 3.92
C THR A 126 1.77 -4.75 4.57
N PHE A 127 2.50 -3.88 5.30
CA PHE A 127 3.71 -4.24 6.04
C PHE A 127 3.50 -4.01 7.54
N THR A 128 3.53 -5.08 8.30
CA THR A 128 3.25 -5.08 9.75
C THR A 128 4.51 -5.09 10.61
N GLY A 129 5.69 -5.31 9.99
CA GLY A 129 6.99 -5.35 10.65
C GLY A 129 7.47 -6.76 10.99
N ASN A 130 6.91 -7.78 10.32
CA ASN A 130 7.43 -9.14 10.30
C ASN A 130 8.00 -9.45 8.91
N PRO A 131 9.31 -9.20 8.67
CA PRO A 131 9.92 -9.31 7.35
C PRO A 131 9.76 -10.68 6.71
N GLU A 132 9.86 -11.76 7.47
CA GLU A 132 9.72 -13.13 6.95
C GLU A 132 8.30 -13.40 6.42
N SER A 133 7.28 -12.97 7.17
CA SER A 133 5.89 -13.09 6.74
C SER A 133 5.61 -12.21 5.51
N GLU A 134 6.22 -11.02 5.47
CA GLU A 134 6.07 -10.08 4.36
C GLU A 134 6.71 -10.59 3.09
N VAL A 135 7.92 -11.18 3.16
CA VAL A 135 8.58 -11.83 2.02
C VAL A 135 7.74 -13.00 1.47
N ARG A 136 7.18 -13.84 2.35
CA ARG A 136 6.28 -14.90 1.87
C ARG A 136 5.04 -14.35 1.14
N ARG A 137 4.50 -13.21 1.60
CA ARG A 137 3.34 -12.56 0.96
C ARG A 137 3.69 -11.79 -0.31
N MET A 138 4.97 -11.49 -0.57
CA MET A 138 5.42 -10.93 -1.86
C MET A 138 5.20 -11.92 -3.00
N ALA A 139 5.29 -13.22 -2.74
CA ALA A 139 5.01 -14.25 -3.75
C ALA A 139 3.54 -14.17 -4.19
N GLY A 140 3.34 -13.91 -5.49
CA GLY A 140 2.02 -13.68 -6.09
C GLY A 140 1.42 -12.28 -5.86
N ALA A 141 2.03 -11.44 -5.01
CA ALA A 141 1.58 -10.06 -4.83
C ALA A 141 1.75 -9.22 -6.10
N ARG A 142 0.91 -8.21 -6.25
CA ARG A 142 1.03 -7.24 -7.35
C ARG A 142 1.98 -6.11 -6.95
N PHE A 143 2.87 -5.77 -7.88
CA PHE A 143 3.78 -4.64 -7.75
C PHE A 143 3.49 -3.63 -8.85
N ALA A 144 3.08 -2.43 -8.47
CA ALA A 144 2.92 -1.35 -9.43
C ALA A 144 4.29 -0.82 -9.84
N ILE A 145 4.59 -0.88 -11.13
CA ILE A 145 5.84 -0.37 -11.68
C ILE A 145 5.57 0.84 -12.59
N THR A 146 6.47 1.83 -12.51
CA THR A 146 6.53 2.98 -13.42
C THR A 146 8.00 3.25 -13.71
N ALA A 147 8.38 3.21 -14.98
CA ALA A 147 9.74 3.48 -15.45
C ALA A 147 9.70 3.96 -16.89
N ALA A 148 10.81 4.49 -17.40
CA ALA A 148 10.97 4.73 -18.83
C ALA A 148 10.87 3.41 -19.62
N PRO A 149 10.28 3.42 -20.84
CA PRO A 149 10.26 2.25 -21.72
C PRO A 149 11.67 1.73 -22.03
N GLY A 150 11.80 0.43 -22.30
CA GLY A 150 13.07 -0.22 -22.62
C GLY A 150 13.71 -0.86 -21.39
N ASP A 151 15.02 -0.69 -21.21
CA ASP A 151 15.81 -1.43 -20.22
C ASP A 151 15.35 -1.16 -18.77
N ALA A 152 14.91 0.04 -18.45
CA ALA A 152 14.49 0.39 -17.08
C ALA A 152 13.23 -0.37 -16.66
N ILE A 153 12.22 -0.47 -17.52
CA ILE A 153 10.99 -1.22 -17.21
C ILE A 153 11.25 -2.71 -17.15
N GLU A 154 12.11 -3.26 -18.01
CA GLU A 154 12.50 -4.66 -17.97
C GLU A 154 13.27 -4.99 -16.68
N ARG A 155 14.16 -4.10 -16.24
CA ARG A 155 14.88 -4.27 -14.98
C ARG A 155 13.92 -4.25 -13.79
N ALA A 156 12.93 -3.35 -13.79
CA ALA A 156 11.89 -3.31 -12.78
C ALA A 156 11.08 -4.62 -12.74
N ARG A 157 10.70 -5.18 -13.90
CA ARG A 157 10.02 -6.48 -13.98
C ARG A 157 10.87 -7.63 -13.43
N GLN A 158 12.17 -7.64 -13.72
CA GLN A 158 13.10 -8.65 -13.20
C GLN A 158 13.19 -8.60 -11.67
N ILE A 159 13.25 -7.40 -11.09
CA ILE A 159 13.26 -7.23 -9.62
C ILE A 159 11.95 -7.77 -9.03
N VAL A 160 10.81 -7.41 -9.58
CA VAL A 160 9.52 -7.93 -9.11
C VAL A 160 9.44 -9.44 -9.22
N ALA A 161 9.93 -10.01 -10.33
CA ALA A 161 9.96 -11.47 -10.54
C ALA A 161 10.88 -12.17 -9.53
N SER A 162 11.99 -11.54 -9.12
CA SER A 162 12.88 -12.12 -8.08
C SER A 162 12.17 -12.22 -6.71
N PHE A 163 11.19 -11.36 -6.43
CA PHE A 163 10.33 -11.47 -5.24
C PHE A 163 9.19 -12.50 -5.39
N GLY A 164 9.10 -13.17 -6.53
CA GLY A 164 7.93 -14.00 -6.87
C GLY A 164 6.66 -13.21 -7.14
N GLY A 165 6.77 -11.90 -7.26
CA GLY A 165 5.65 -10.99 -7.50
C GLY A 165 5.23 -10.90 -8.96
N VAL A 166 4.14 -10.19 -9.21
CA VAL A 166 3.62 -9.94 -10.56
C VAL A 166 3.57 -8.42 -10.78
N SER A 167 4.27 -7.94 -11.81
CA SER A 167 4.31 -6.52 -12.16
C SER A 167 3.01 -6.06 -12.83
N VAL A 168 2.57 -4.84 -12.48
CA VAL A 168 1.47 -4.13 -13.12
C VAL A 168 1.98 -2.73 -13.45
N GLU A 169 1.95 -2.34 -14.72
CA GLU A 169 2.40 -1.02 -15.14
C GLU A 169 1.34 0.02 -14.83
N ILE A 170 1.76 1.08 -14.15
CA ILE A 170 0.93 2.25 -13.85
C ILE A 170 1.59 3.47 -14.48
N ALA A 171 0.85 4.18 -15.30
CA ALA A 171 1.32 5.44 -15.92
C ALA A 171 1.62 6.50 -14.85
N GLU A 172 2.60 7.35 -15.10
CA GLU A 172 3.08 8.36 -14.14
C GLU A 172 1.93 9.22 -13.60
N GLU A 173 1.07 9.72 -14.45
CA GLU A 173 -0.05 10.59 -14.13
C GLU A 173 -1.19 9.87 -13.39
N ARG A 174 -1.16 8.54 -13.32
CA ARG A 174 -2.18 7.71 -12.64
C ARG A 174 -1.74 7.23 -11.24
N ARG A 175 -0.50 7.47 -10.85
CA ARG A 175 0.04 6.98 -9.56
C ARG A 175 -0.75 7.46 -8.35
N ALA A 176 -1.13 8.75 -8.32
CA ALA A 176 -1.90 9.29 -7.20
C ALA A 176 -3.29 8.62 -7.08
N LEU A 177 -3.98 8.42 -8.20
CA LEU A 177 -5.27 7.73 -8.23
C LEU A 177 -5.13 6.26 -7.80
N TYR A 178 -4.14 5.57 -8.35
CA TYR A 178 -3.81 4.19 -7.95
C TYR A 178 -3.61 4.09 -6.44
N HIS A 179 -2.76 4.94 -5.86
CA HIS A 179 -2.48 4.90 -4.42
C HIS A 179 -3.71 5.25 -3.57
N ALA A 180 -4.50 6.25 -3.99
CA ALA A 180 -5.75 6.60 -3.31
C ALA A 180 -6.74 5.43 -3.29
N ALA A 181 -6.88 4.69 -4.39
CA ALA A 181 -7.73 3.50 -4.47
C ALA A 181 -7.26 2.39 -3.49
N LEU A 182 -5.96 2.14 -3.39
CA LEU A 182 -5.42 1.18 -2.43
C LEU A 182 -5.63 1.63 -0.98
N CYS A 183 -5.41 2.91 -0.68
CA CYS A 183 -5.68 3.46 0.66
C CYS A 183 -7.16 3.35 1.01
N HIS A 184 -8.04 3.61 0.05
CA HIS A 184 -9.48 3.45 0.25
C HIS A 184 -9.84 1.99 0.61
N ALA A 185 -9.30 1.01 -0.09
CA ALA A 185 -9.58 -0.40 0.16
C ALA A 185 -8.93 -0.96 1.42
N SER A 186 -7.74 -0.47 1.82
CA SER A 186 -6.98 -1.04 2.94
C SER A 186 -7.07 -0.20 4.22
N ASN A 187 -6.71 1.10 4.15
CA ASN A 187 -6.64 1.93 5.35
C ASN A 187 -8.03 2.27 5.88
N HIS A 188 -8.98 2.57 5.00
CA HIS A 188 -10.35 2.83 5.42
C HIS A 188 -11.04 1.57 5.95
N LEU A 189 -10.68 0.38 5.45
CA LEU A 189 -11.18 -0.88 6.04
C LEU A 189 -10.81 -0.99 7.53
N VAL A 190 -9.57 -0.65 7.89
CA VAL A 190 -9.16 -0.64 9.31
C VAL A 190 -10.00 0.35 10.11
N THR A 191 -10.26 1.54 9.57
CA THR A 191 -11.10 2.56 10.21
C THR A 191 -12.55 2.08 10.37
N LEU A 192 -13.12 1.46 9.35
CA LEU A 192 -14.49 0.89 9.38
C LEU A 192 -14.62 -0.19 10.45
N ILE A 193 -13.68 -1.13 10.49
CA ILE A 193 -13.70 -2.21 11.49
C ILE A 193 -13.53 -1.64 12.90
N SER A 194 -12.62 -0.70 13.10
CA SER A 194 -12.40 -0.05 14.40
C SER A 194 -13.66 0.72 14.87
N GLY A 195 -14.35 1.40 13.95
CA GLY A 195 -15.62 2.07 14.24
C GLY A 195 -16.72 1.10 14.62
N ALA A 196 -16.85 0.00 13.85
CA ALA A 196 -17.83 -1.05 14.13
C ALA A 196 -17.57 -1.73 15.49
N SER A 197 -16.29 -1.97 15.84
CA SER A 197 -15.93 -2.53 17.15
C SER A 197 -16.41 -1.65 18.30
N ARG A 198 -16.13 -0.33 18.23
CA ARG A 198 -16.62 0.62 19.25
C ARG A 198 -18.15 0.66 19.35
N GLY A 199 -18.84 0.69 18.19
CA GLY A 199 -20.32 0.65 18.20
C GLY A 199 -20.89 -0.62 18.83
N LEU A 200 -20.21 -1.75 18.70
CA LEU A 200 -20.59 -3.01 19.36
C LEU A 200 -20.29 -2.97 20.86
N GLU A 201 -19.17 -2.37 21.29
CA GLU A 201 -18.84 -2.13 22.70
C GLU A 201 -19.93 -1.23 23.34
N ASP A 202 -20.35 -0.15 22.66
CA ASP A 202 -21.44 0.73 23.09
C ASP A 202 -22.78 -0.02 23.18
N ALA A 203 -22.97 -1.07 22.37
CA ALA A 203 -24.13 -1.96 22.41
C ALA A 203 -24.01 -3.10 23.45
N GLY A 204 -22.91 -3.15 24.24
CA GLY A 204 -22.70 -4.12 25.30
C GLY A 204 -22.07 -5.45 24.87
N VAL A 205 -21.36 -5.47 23.73
CA VAL A 205 -20.64 -6.67 23.28
C VAL A 205 -19.24 -6.69 23.86
N ASP A 206 -18.90 -7.72 24.65
CA ASP A 206 -17.60 -7.86 25.33
C ASP A 206 -16.44 -8.15 24.37
N ASP A 207 -16.66 -8.94 23.30
CA ASP A 207 -15.64 -9.28 22.31
C ASP A 207 -16.13 -8.99 20.89
N PRO A 208 -16.08 -7.71 20.47
CA PRO A 208 -16.45 -7.28 19.10
C PRO A 208 -15.61 -7.97 18.02
N GLY A 209 -14.34 -8.27 18.33
CA GLY A 209 -13.44 -8.90 17.37
C GLY A 209 -13.89 -10.30 16.98
N ALA A 210 -14.28 -11.12 17.96
CA ALA A 210 -14.79 -12.47 17.70
C ALA A 210 -16.11 -12.43 16.91
N LEU A 211 -16.98 -11.47 17.19
CA LEU A 211 -18.25 -11.30 16.48
C LEU A 211 -18.05 -10.80 15.05
N LEU A 212 -17.17 -9.81 14.83
CA LEU A 212 -16.93 -9.22 13.51
C LEU A 212 -16.11 -10.10 12.58
N ALA A 213 -15.18 -10.90 13.10
CA ALA A 213 -14.23 -11.63 12.28
C ALA A 213 -14.87 -12.52 11.19
N PRO A 214 -15.86 -13.39 11.48
CA PRO A 214 -16.51 -14.20 10.45
C PRO A 214 -17.32 -13.34 9.47
N LEU A 215 -18.03 -12.32 9.97
CA LEU A 215 -18.84 -11.42 9.15
C LEU A 215 -18.01 -10.64 8.15
N VAL A 216 -16.91 -10.02 8.61
CA VAL A 216 -16.03 -9.20 7.77
C VAL A 216 -15.32 -10.05 6.72
N ARG A 217 -14.84 -11.26 7.09
CA ARG A 217 -14.22 -12.18 6.13
C ARG A 217 -15.19 -12.57 5.02
N ALA A 218 -16.41 -12.96 5.37
CA ALA A 218 -17.44 -13.32 4.38
C ALA A 218 -17.79 -12.13 3.47
N ALA A 219 -17.93 -10.92 4.03
CA ALA A 219 -18.19 -9.72 3.25
C ALA A 219 -17.05 -9.39 2.29
N LEU A 220 -15.80 -9.52 2.75
CA LEU A 220 -14.60 -9.31 1.92
C LEU A 220 -14.53 -10.32 0.78
N GLU A 221 -14.67 -11.61 1.06
CA GLU A 221 -14.62 -12.69 0.06
C GLU A 221 -15.74 -12.52 -0.99
N ASN A 222 -16.97 -12.23 -0.56
CA ASN A 222 -18.08 -11.96 -1.48
C ASN A 222 -17.83 -10.72 -2.35
N SER A 223 -17.27 -9.65 -1.77
CA SER A 223 -16.95 -8.44 -2.52
C SER A 223 -15.86 -8.66 -3.56
N LEU A 224 -14.83 -9.45 -3.25
CA LEU A 224 -13.77 -9.79 -4.19
C LEU A 224 -14.26 -10.73 -5.30
N ALA A 225 -15.17 -11.66 -5.00
CA ALA A 225 -15.68 -12.62 -5.96
C ALA A 225 -16.77 -12.02 -6.87
N HIS A 226 -17.63 -11.16 -6.34
CA HIS A 226 -18.86 -10.71 -7.01
C HIS A 226 -18.94 -9.19 -7.18
N GLY A 227 -17.96 -8.43 -6.69
CA GLY A 227 -18.00 -6.97 -6.67
C GLY A 227 -19.23 -6.47 -5.91
N PHE A 228 -19.86 -5.42 -6.42
CA PHE A 228 -21.02 -4.80 -5.77
C PHE A 228 -22.27 -5.72 -5.74
N ALA A 229 -22.34 -6.75 -6.57
CA ALA A 229 -23.41 -7.75 -6.51
C ALA A 229 -23.39 -8.58 -5.21
N GLY A 230 -22.27 -8.58 -4.48
CA GLY A 230 -22.17 -9.15 -3.14
C GLY A 230 -22.83 -8.32 -2.03
N LEU A 231 -23.37 -7.13 -2.35
CA LEU A 231 -24.06 -6.28 -1.38
C LEU A 231 -25.33 -6.98 -0.85
N SER A 232 -25.55 -6.86 0.44
CA SER A 232 -26.75 -7.31 1.14
C SER A 232 -27.21 -6.23 2.14
N GLY A 233 -28.35 -6.47 2.79
CA GLY A 233 -28.79 -5.60 3.88
C GLY A 233 -29.87 -4.57 3.50
N PRO A 234 -30.17 -3.63 4.44
CA PRO A 234 -31.33 -2.75 4.33
C PRO A 234 -31.22 -1.72 3.21
N LEU A 235 -30.03 -1.20 2.90
CA LEU A 235 -29.84 -0.26 1.78
C LEU A 235 -30.22 -0.89 0.44
N LEU A 236 -29.77 -2.12 0.17
CA LEU A 236 -30.13 -2.83 -1.05
C LEU A 236 -31.65 -3.05 -1.18
N ARG A 237 -32.31 -3.33 -0.05
CA ARG A 237 -33.76 -3.57 -0.03
C ARG A 237 -34.60 -2.28 -0.04
N GLY A 238 -33.97 -1.12 0.10
CA GLY A 238 -34.67 0.16 0.21
C GLY A 238 -35.42 0.33 1.55
N ASP A 239 -34.95 -0.29 2.63
CA ASP A 239 -35.58 -0.32 3.95
C ASP A 239 -35.24 0.97 4.73
N ALA A 240 -35.98 2.04 4.39
CA ALA A 240 -35.78 3.36 5.00
C ALA A 240 -36.07 3.36 6.51
N ARG A 241 -36.96 2.49 7.01
CA ARG A 241 -37.26 2.38 8.44
C ARG A 241 -36.05 1.88 9.21
N THR A 242 -35.48 0.76 8.80
CA THR A 242 -34.27 0.21 9.44
C THR A 242 -33.11 1.20 9.40
N ILE A 243 -32.91 1.93 8.29
CA ILE A 243 -31.86 2.94 8.21
C ILE A 243 -32.13 4.10 9.18
N GLY A 244 -33.40 4.55 9.31
CA GLY A 244 -33.79 5.57 10.29
C GLY A 244 -33.51 5.13 11.72
N ASP A 245 -33.86 3.90 12.07
CA ASP A 245 -33.58 3.34 13.40
C ASP A 245 -32.05 3.27 13.68
N HIS A 246 -31.24 2.91 12.68
CA HIS A 246 -29.76 2.94 12.80
C HIS A 246 -29.23 4.35 13.05
N LEU A 247 -29.71 5.35 12.29
CA LEU A 247 -29.26 6.73 12.44
C LEU A 247 -29.59 7.28 13.83
N ALA A 248 -30.80 6.99 14.33
CA ALA A 248 -31.25 7.40 15.67
C ALA A 248 -30.38 6.74 16.76
N ALA A 249 -30.20 5.42 16.69
CA ALA A 249 -29.38 4.68 17.65
C ALA A 249 -27.92 5.14 17.67
N LEU A 250 -27.33 5.39 16.48
CA LEU A 250 -25.97 5.91 16.38
C LEU A 250 -25.85 7.34 16.94
N ALA A 251 -26.82 8.20 16.70
CA ALA A 251 -26.82 9.55 17.24
C ALA A 251 -26.89 9.55 18.77
N GLU A 252 -27.66 8.62 19.36
CA GLU A 252 -27.85 8.52 20.81
C GLU A 252 -26.68 7.82 21.51
N HIS A 253 -26.20 6.70 20.98
CA HIS A 253 -25.30 5.80 21.71
C HIS A 253 -23.85 5.76 21.18
N SER A 254 -23.62 6.09 19.89
CA SER A 254 -22.28 6.04 19.26
C SER A 254 -22.09 7.19 18.24
N PRO A 255 -22.20 8.47 18.68
CA PRO A 255 -22.22 9.63 17.77
C PRO A 255 -20.93 9.76 16.94
N ALA A 256 -19.82 9.26 17.43
CA ALA A 256 -18.54 9.28 16.70
C ALA A 256 -18.56 8.38 15.44
N LEU A 257 -19.41 7.34 15.38
CA LEU A 257 -19.56 6.46 14.23
C LEU A 257 -20.51 7.03 13.15
N LEU A 258 -21.44 7.89 13.54
CA LEU A 258 -22.51 8.38 12.67
C LEU A 258 -22.01 9.05 11.37
N PRO A 259 -20.97 9.92 11.37
CA PRO A 259 -20.49 10.54 10.13
C PRO A 259 -19.96 9.52 9.12
N ALA A 260 -19.20 8.52 9.56
CA ALA A 260 -18.67 7.47 8.70
C ALA A 260 -19.80 6.57 8.16
N TYR A 261 -20.77 6.21 9.01
CA TYR A 261 -21.94 5.44 8.61
C TYR A 261 -22.74 6.16 7.51
N ARG A 262 -23.04 7.45 7.67
CA ARG A 262 -23.75 8.24 6.66
C ARG A 262 -22.99 8.34 5.35
N ALA A 263 -21.68 8.64 5.39
CA ALA A 263 -20.86 8.73 4.19
C ALA A 263 -20.86 7.42 3.39
N MET A 264 -20.73 6.28 4.05
CA MET A 264 -20.76 4.97 3.40
C MET A 264 -22.15 4.61 2.90
N ALA A 265 -23.23 4.99 3.63
CA ALA A 265 -24.60 4.80 3.18
C ALA A 265 -24.90 5.61 1.91
N HIS A 266 -24.46 6.88 1.84
CA HIS A 266 -24.55 7.70 0.63
C HIS A 266 -23.78 7.08 -0.55
N ALA A 267 -22.53 6.68 -0.35
CA ALA A 267 -21.73 6.05 -1.40
C ALA A 267 -22.39 4.76 -1.93
N THR A 268 -22.99 3.97 -1.04
CA THR A 268 -23.76 2.77 -1.41
C THR A 268 -25.00 3.11 -2.20
N LEU A 269 -25.74 4.13 -1.79
CA LEU A 269 -26.95 4.59 -2.47
C LEU A 269 -26.65 5.13 -3.87
N ASP A 270 -25.56 5.90 -4.02
CA ASP A 270 -25.10 6.41 -5.32
C ASP A 270 -24.72 5.28 -6.28
N GLU A 271 -24.09 4.22 -5.76
CA GLU A 271 -23.78 3.04 -6.58
C GLU A 271 -25.03 2.26 -6.96
N LEU A 272 -26.02 2.12 -6.08
CA LEU A 272 -27.32 1.53 -6.39
C LEU A 272 -28.02 2.33 -7.49
N LYS A 273 -28.10 3.66 -7.38
CA LYS A 273 -28.70 4.54 -8.40
C LYS A 273 -28.01 4.43 -9.76
N ARG A 274 -26.67 4.31 -9.79
CA ARG A 274 -25.93 4.11 -11.05
C ARG A 274 -26.25 2.79 -11.75
N ARG A 275 -26.68 1.78 -11.01
CA ARG A 275 -27.00 0.43 -11.55
C ARG A 275 -28.47 0.23 -11.86
N GLU A 276 -29.36 1.04 -11.32
CA GLU A 276 -30.78 0.99 -11.65
C GLU A 276 -31.03 1.68 -13.00
N THR A 277 -31.82 1.03 -13.84
CA THR A 277 -32.23 1.56 -15.14
C THR A 277 -33.44 2.50 -15.03
N THR A 278 -34.13 2.47 -13.90
CA THR A 278 -35.36 3.26 -13.65
C THR A 278 -35.28 3.83 -12.22
N PRO A 279 -35.59 5.12 -12.00
CA PRO A 279 -35.68 5.69 -10.66
C PRO A 279 -36.68 4.94 -9.79
N SER A 280 -36.28 4.67 -8.54
CA SER A 280 -37.10 3.93 -7.58
C SER A 280 -37.47 4.81 -6.41
N ASP A 281 -38.79 4.86 -6.06
CA ASP A 281 -39.30 5.62 -4.92
C ASP A 281 -38.63 5.24 -3.60
N ARG A 282 -38.22 3.96 -3.46
CA ARG A 282 -37.51 3.47 -2.27
C ARG A 282 -36.10 4.10 -2.12
N LEU A 283 -35.37 4.29 -3.21
CA LEU A 283 -34.06 4.95 -3.15
C LEU A 283 -34.19 6.46 -2.89
N THR A 284 -35.26 7.08 -3.38
CA THR A 284 -35.59 8.50 -3.09
C THR A 284 -35.89 8.70 -1.62
N ALA A 285 -36.62 7.78 -0.97
CA ALA A 285 -36.90 7.84 0.45
C ALA A 285 -35.61 7.74 1.30
N LEU A 286 -34.69 6.84 0.93
CA LEU A 286 -33.38 6.71 1.58
C LEU A 286 -32.53 7.97 1.40
N ASP A 287 -32.53 8.56 0.21
CA ASP A 287 -31.77 9.77 -0.09
C ASP A 287 -32.22 10.95 0.81
N SER A 288 -33.54 11.14 0.92
CA SER A 288 -34.13 12.15 1.78
C SER A 288 -33.78 11.94 3.26
N LEU A 289 -33.77 10.68 3.73
CA LEU A 289 -33.43 10.32 5.10
C LEU A 289 -31.95 10.58 5.42
N LEU A 290 -31.06 10.25 4.51
CA LEU A 290 -29.61 10.42 4.68
C LEU A 290 -29.17 11.89 4.54
N ALA A 291 -29.94 12.74 3.84
CA ALA A 291 -29.64 14.17 3.65
C ALA A 291 -29.87 15.02 4.92
N VAL A 292 -30.62 14.51 5.90
CA VAL A 292 -30.84 15.23 7.18
C VAL A 292 -29.54 15.24 7.99
N PRO A 293 -29.07 16.41 8.48
CA PRO A 293 -27.79 16.57 9.19
C PRO A 293 -27.66 15.74 10.47
#